data_f4240fb4019c4b6c9cdbb8eb2a1ec66b
#
_entry.id   f4240fb4019c4b6c9cdbb8eb2a1ec66b
#
_cell.length_a   1.000
_cell.length_b   1.000
_cell.length_c   1.000
_cell.angle_alpha   90.00
_cell.angle_beta   90.00
_cell.angle_gamma   90.00
#
_symmetry.space_group_name_H-M   'P 1'
#
loop_
_entity.id
_entity.type
_entity.pdbx_description
1 polymer ?
#
loop_
_entity_poly.entity_id
_entity_poly.type
_entity_poly.pdbx_seq_one_letter_code
_entity_poly.pdbx_strand_id
1 'polypeptide(L)'
;DLPSSKEEARETIVYVYLNYVRYCRELGVEFMANYYTPKNQSLNPLIRTERPYPIITVHNYLQKCIDAGIITLSDSLEHITTDIRMIVIGNVFEWCLKNGDADFEGNMRRCLENYLNGVF
;
A
#
# COMPACT_ATOMS: atom_id res chain seq x y z
N ASP A 1 -3.30 6.44 16.64
CA ASP A 1 -4.60 6.29 17.30
C ASP A 1 -5.42 5.19 16.66
N LEU A 2 -6.22 4.48 17.48
CA LEU A 2 -7.07 3.42 16.95
C LEU A 2 -8.33 4.00 16.30
N PRO A 3 -8.81 3.38 15.21
CA PRO A 3 -10.07 3.78 14.62
C PRO A 3 -11.25 3.38 15.50
N SER A 4 -12.41 3.99 15.26
CA SER A 4 -13.62 3.68 15.98
C SER A 4 -14.43 2.54 15.33
N SER A 5 -14.08 2.17 14.11
CA SER A 5 -14.81 1.15 13.35
C SER A 5 -13.91 0.53 12.27
N LYS A 6 -14.36 -0.60 11.71
CA LYS A 6 -13.64 -1.21 10.57
C LYS A 6 -13.70 -0.33 9.33
N GLU A 7 -14.78 0.45 9.16
CA GLU A 7 -14.89 1.39 8.06
C GLU A 7 -13.82 2.46 8.15
N GLU A 8 -13.61 2.99 9.35
CA GLU A 8 -12.54 3.97 9.59
C GLU A 8 -11.16 3.35 9.39
N ALA A 9 -10.98 2.10 9.80
CA ALA A 9 -9.73 1.38 9.58
C ALA A 9 -9.41 1.25 8.09
N ARG A 10 -10.41 0.90 7.27
CA ARG A 10 -10.23 0.81 5.82
C ARG A 10 -9.82 2.16 5.23
N GLU A 11 -10.52 3.22 5.60
CA GLU A 11 -10.24 4.55 5.07
C GLU A 11 -8.83 5.02 5.47
N THR A 12 -8.39 4.70 6.68
CA THR A 12 -7.03 5.02 7.13
C THR A 12 -5.99 4.34 6.24
N ILE A 13 -6.19 3.07 5.91
CA ILE A 13 -5.24 2.34 5.06
C ILE A 13 -5.23 2.93 3.65
N VAL A 14 -6.40 3.22 3.09
CA VAL A 14 -6.50 3.85 1.76
C VAL A 14 -5.75 5.19 1.77
N TYR A 15 -5.95 5.98 2.81
CA TYR A 15 -5.29 7.28 2.92
C TYR A 15 -3.77 7.17 2.94
N VAL A 16 -3.23 6.17 3.65
CA VAL A 16 -1.78 5.92 3.68
C VAL A 16 -1.26 5.71 2.26
N TYR A 17 -1.96 4.91 1.47
CA TYR A 17 -1.50 4.62 0.11
C TYR A 17 -1.79 5.75 -0.88
N LEU A 18 -2.79 6.58 -0.64
CA LEU A 18 -2.97 7.79 -1.44
C LEU A 18 -1.82 8.79 -1.19
N ASN A 19 -1.31 8.84 0.03
CA ASN A 19 -0.10 9.61 0.32
C ASN A 19 1.12 9.03 -0.40
N TYR A 20 1.20 7.70 -0.49
CA TYR A 20 2.25 7.03 -1.24
C TYR A 20 2.17 7.35 -2.73
N VAL A 21 0.96 7.42 -3.30
CA VAL A 21 0.75 7.84 -4.69
C VAL A 21 1.33 9.23 -4.93
N ARG A 22 1.05 10.18 -4.03
CA ARG A 22 1.62 11.53 -4.15
C ARG A 22 3.14 11.50 -4.12
N TYR A 23 3.70 10.70 -3.22
CA TYR A 23 5.14 10.52 -3.12
C TYR A 23 5.73 9.97 -4.43
N CYS A 24 5.09 8.96 -5.01
CA CYS A 24 5.52 8.41 -6.29
C CYS A 24 5.49 9.46 -7.40
N ARG A 25 4.46 10.32 -7.43
CA ARG A 25 4.36 11.39 -8.42
C ARG A 25 5.49 12.41 -8.27
N GLU A 26 5.87 12.72 -7.04
CA GLU A 26 6.98 13.63 -6.78
C GLU A 26 8.31 13.06 -7.26
N LEU A 27 8.52 11.75 -7.07
CA LEU A 27 9.73 11.08 -7.55
C LEU A 27 9.74 10.90 -9.07
N GLY A 28 8.57 10.75 -9.68
CA GLY A 28 8.41 10.63 -11.12
C GLY A 28 8.40 9.22 -11.66
N VAL A 29 7.83 9.06 -12.85
CA VAL A 29 7.65 7.77 -13.51
C VAL A 29 8.98 7.05 -13.71
N GLU A 30 10.00 7.76 -14.20
CA GLU A 30 11.29 7.15 -14.52
C GLU A 30 11.96 6.58 -13.27
N PHE A 31 11.95 7.35 -12.18
CA PHE A 31 12.49 6.87 -10.91
C PHE A 31 11.75 5.63 -10.43
N MET A 32 10.42 5.67 -10.44
CA MET A 32 9.62 4.57 -9.90
C MET A 32 9.73 3.32 -10.77
N ALA A 33 9.82 3.46 -12.07
CA ALA A 33 10.01 2.32 -12.97
C ALA A 33 11.34 1.60 -12.68
N ASN A 34 12.38 2.34 -12.30
CA ASN A 34 13.68 1.77 -11.96
C ASN A 34 13.76 1.27 -10.53
N TYR A 35 12.97 1.85 -9.62
CA TYR A 35 12.99 1.50 -8.20
C TYR A 35 12.55 0.05 -7.96
N TYR A 36 11.47 -0.38 -8.61
CA TYR A 36 10.91 -1.71 -8.40
C TYR A 36 11.58 -2.76 -9.30
N THR A 37 12.90 -2.82 -9.26
CA THR A 37 13.66 -3.85 -9.95
C THR A 37 14.28 -4.80 -8.91
N PRO A 38 14.51 -6.08 -9.24
CA PRO A 38 15.17 -6.99 -8.32
C PRO A 38 16.52 -6.47 -7.85
N LYS A 39 17.27 -5.83 -8.75
CA LYS A 39 18.58 -5.27 -8.43
C LYS A 39 18.48 -4.23 -7.32
N ASN A 40 17.57 -3.26 -7.46
CA ASN A 40 17.43 -2.20 -6.46
C ASN A 40 16.87 -2.73 -5.16
N GLN A 41 15.95 -3.68 -5.22
CA GLN A 41 15.33 -4.24 -4.01
C GLN A 41 16.29 -5.12 -3.22
N SER A 42 17.25 -5.78 -3.88
CA SER A 42 18.16 -6.72 -3.21
C SER A 42 19.52 -6.11 -2.90
N LEU A 43 20.00 -5.16 -3.70
CA LEU A 43 21.37 -4.66 -3.58
C LEU A 43 21.46 -3.32 -2.83
N ASN A 44 20.35 -2.68 -2.54
CA ASN A 44 20.36 -1.41 -1.82
C ASN A 44 19.35 -1.42 -0.66
N PRO A 45 19.72 -2.07 0.45
CA PRO A 45 18.82 -2.14 1.62
C PRO A 45 18.50 -0.77 2.21
N LEU A 46 19.37 0.25 2.05
CA LEU A 46 19.10 1.59 2.57
C LEU A 46 17.89 2.22 1.89
N ILE A 47 17.74 2.01 0.59
CA ILE A 47 16.54 2.49 -0.12
C ILE A 47 15.29 1.87 0.47
N ARG A 48 15.37 0.59 0.89
CA ARG A 48 14.23 -0.12 1.47
C ARG A 48 13.92 0.32 2.89
N THR A 49 14.92 0.70 3.68
CA THR A 49 14.77 1.00 5.11
C THR A 49 14.59 2.48 5.41
N GLU A 50 15.22 3.36 4.66
CA GLU A 50 15.14 4.79 4.90
C GLU A 50 13.88 5.44 4.35
N ARG A 51 13.27 4.82 3.34
CA ARG A 51 12.03 5.34 2.80
C ARG A 51 10.87 4.91 3.66
N PRO A 52 9.88 5.79 3.87
CA PRO A 52 8.66 5.36 4.53
C PRO A 52 8.03 4.27 3.68
N TYR A 53 8.11 3.05 4.19
CA TYR A 53 7.55 1.90 3.50
C TYR A 53 6.17 1.65 4.08
N PRO A 54 5.10 2.02 3.38
CA PRO A 54 3.75 1.97 3.95
C PRO A 54 3.35 0.60 4.45
N ILE A 55 3.93 -0.46 3.88
CA ILE A 55 3.55 -1.83 4.24
C ILE A 55 3.86 -2.15 5.71
N ILE A 56 4.99 -1.66 6.24
CA ILE A 56 5.33 -1.88 7.64
C ILE A 56 4.36 -1.12 8.54
N THR A 57 4.04 0.12 8.18
CA THR A 57 3.08 0.94 8.91
C THR A 57 1.71 0.28 8.91
N VAL A 58 1.27 -0.20 7.77
CA VAL A 58 -0.04 -0.85 7.61
C VAL A 58 -0.08 -2.18 8.36
N HIS A 59 0.97 -2.98 8.30
CA HIS A 59 1.06 -4.22 9.06
C HIS A 59 0.87 -3.96 10.56
N ASN A 60 1.61 -3.00 11.10
CA ASN A 60 1.54 -2.66 12.52
C ASN A 60 0.17 -2.10 12.90
N TYR A 61 -0.40 -1.28 12.03
CA TYR A 61 -1.74 -0.71 12.24
C TYR A 61 -2.80 -1.81 12.28
N LEU A 62 -2.77 -2.74 11.33
CA LEU A 62 -3.69 -3.87 11.30
C LEU A 62 -3.56 -4.74 12.54
N GLN A 63 -2.33 -5.00 12.97
CA GLN A 63 -2.11 -5.79 14.19
C GLN A 63 -2.76 -5.12 15.40
N LYS A 64 -2.61 -3.81 15.54
CA LYS A 64 -3.24 -3.07 16.64
C LYS A 64 -4.76 -3.14 16.57
N CYS A 65 -5.33 -3.04 15.38
CA CYS A 65 -6.78 -3.12 15.19
C CYS A 65 -7.32 -4.52 15.53
N ILE A 66 -6.57 -5.56 15.17
CA ILE A 66 -6.91 -6.95 15.52
C ILE A 66 -6.86 -7.13 17.04
N ASP A 67 -5.78 -6.69 17.66
CA ASP A 67 -5.59 -6.83 19.11
C ASP A 67 -6.68 -6.10 19.90
N ALA A 68 -7.15 -4.97 19.37
CA ALA A 68 -8.23 -4.19 19.99
C ALA A 68 -9.63 -4.73 19.68
N GLY A 69 -9.75 -5.75 18.84
CA GLY A 69 -11.06 -6.32 18.47
C GLY A 69 -11.86 -5.47 17.49
N ILE A 70 -11.23 -4.51 16.83
CA ILE A 70 -11.92 -3.60 15.89
C ILE A 70 -12.18 -4.30 14.56
N ILE A 71 -11.23 -5.13 14.12
CA ILE A 71 -11.36 -5.87 12.85
C ILE A 71 -11.05 -7.35 13.09
N THR A 72 -11.63 -8.17 12.23
CA THR A 72 -11.30 -9.59 12.13
C THR A 72 -10.97 -9.87 10.68
N LEU A 73 -9.81 -10.46 10.42
CA LEU A 73 -9.37 -10.72 9.06
C LEU A 73 -9.84 -12.09 8.59
N SER A 74 -10.18 -12.18 7.30
CA SER A 74 -10.61 -13.45 6.69
C SER A 74 -9.43 -14.37 6.34
N ASP A 75 -8.20 -13.87 6.44
CA ASP A 75 -6.97 -14.62 6.17
C ASP A 75 -5.89 -14.13 7.13
N SER A 76 -4.71 -14.72 7.07
CA SER A 76 -3.60 -14.32 7.93
C SER A 76 -3.16 -12.88 7.63
N LEU A 77 -2.63 -12.23 8.66
CA LEU A 77 -2.10 -10.87 8.50
C LEU A 77 -0.98 -10.83 7.46
N GLU A 78 -0.14 -11.88 7.42
CA GLU A 78 0.95 -11.98 6.44
C GLU A 78 0.41 -12.05 5.01
N HIS A 79 -0.62 -12.87 4.78
CA HIS A 79 -1.23 -12.95 3.46
C HIS A 79 -1.86 -11.62 3.05
N ILE A 80 -2.58 -10.99 3.96
CA ILE A 80 -3.29 -9.75 3.66
C ILE A 80 -2.30 -8.62 3.36
N THR A 81 -1.23 -8.50 4.13
CA THR A 81 -0.21 -7.47 3.85
C THR A 81 0.54 -7.74 2.55
N THR A 82 0.76 -9.01 2.22
CA THR A 82 1.35 -9.39 0.93
C THR A 82 0.42 -9.02 -0.22
N ASP A 83 -0.87 -9.31 -0.09
CA ASP A 83 -1.86 -8.96 -1.10
C ASP A 83 -1.94 -7.45 -1.32
N ILE A 84 -1.97 -6.69 -0.23
CA ILE A 84 -1.95 -5.23 -0.32
C ILE A 84 -0.70 -4.75 -1.06
N ARG A 85 0.45 -5.30 -0.73
CA ARG A 85 1.71 -4.96 -1.38
C ARG A 85 1.64 -5.23 -2.89
N MET A 86 1.10 -6.38 -3.30
CA MET A 86 0.97 -6.72 -4.71
C MET A 86 0.01 -5.76 -5.43
N ILE A 87 -1.09 -5.40 -4.80
CA ILE A 87 -2.03 -4.42 -5.34
C ILE A 87 -1.34 -3.07 -5.56
N VAL A 88 -0.57 -2.62 -4.56
CA VAL A 88 0.12 -1.34 -4.62
C VAL A 88 1.18 -1.34 -5.72
N ILE A 89 2.01 -2.38 -5.77
CA ILE A 89 3.06 -2.50 -6.79
C ILE A 89 2.43 -2.56 -8.19
N GLY A 90 1.33 -3.32 -8.35
CA GLY A 90 0.63 -3.40 -9.62
C GLY A 90 0.11 -2.05 -10.09
N ASN A 91 -0.41 -1.24 -9.18
CA ASN A 91 -0.88 0.11 -9.52
C ASN A 91 0.27 1.04 -9.91
N VAL A 92 1.41 0.92 -9.23
CA VAL A 92 2.61 1.71 -9.60
C VAL A 92 3.06 1.32 -11.01
N PHE A 93 3.13 0.02 -11.31
CA PHE A 93 3.53 -0.45 -12.64
C PHE A 93 2.56 -0.01 -13.72
N GLU A 94 1.27 -0.08 -13.48
CA GLU A 94 0.28 0.39 -14.46
C GLU A 94 0.50 1.86 -14.79
N TRP A 95 0.72 2.67 -13.76
CA TRP A 95 1.02 4.10 -13.94
C TRP A 95 2.31 4.29 -14.74
N CYS A 96 3.36 3.51 -14.46
CA CYS A 96 4.62 3.56 -15.18
C CYS A 96 4.46 3.11 -16.63
N LEU A 97 3.73 2.01 -16.86
CA LEU A 97 3.49 1.48 -18.20
C LEU A 97 2.74 2.48 -19.07
N LYS A 98 1.88 3.29 -18.49
CA LYS A 98 1.14 4.35 -19.17
C LYS A 98 1.92 5.66 -19.21
N ASN A 99 3.17 5.64 -18.81
CA ASN A 99 4.05 6.81 -18.77
C ASN A 99 3.43 7.98 -18.00
N GLY A 100 2.76 7.67 -16.90
CA GLY A 100 2.11 8.67 -16.05
C GLY A 100 0.70 9.05 -16.46
N ASP A 101 0.19 8.54 -17.59
CA ASP A 101 -1.12 8.86 -18.10
C ASP A 101 -2.15 7.80 -17.68
N ALA A 102 -2.32 7.67 -16.38
CA ALA A 102 -3.32 6.77 -15.78
C ALA A 102 -3.91 7.46 -14.56
N ASP A 103 -5.13 7.06 -14.19
CA ASP A 103 -5.78 7.55 -12.97
C ASP A 103 -5.20 6.82 -11.76
N PHE A 104 -3.99 7.19 -11.37
CA PHE A 104 -3.21 6.52 -10.34
C PHE A 104 -3.96 6.50 -9.00
N GLU A 105 -4.47 7.65 -8.58
CA GLU A 105 -5.20 7.76 -7.31
C GLU A 105 -6.51 6.97 -7.34
N GLY A 106 -7.29 7.12 -8.41
CA GLY A 106 -8.56 6.42 -8.55
C GLY A 106 -8.39 4.91 -8.60
N ASN A 107 -7.39 4.44 -9.33
CA ASN A 107 -7.10 3.00 -9.42
C ASN A 107 -6.65 2.46 -8.07
N MET A 108 -5.76 3.16 -7.39
CA MET A 108 -5.27 2.74 -6.08
C MET A 108 -6.42 2.66 -5.07
N ARG A 109 -7.25 3.70 -5.00
CA ARG A 109 -8.40 3.73 -4.09
C ARG A 109 -9.36 2.59 -4.36
N ARG A 110 -9.77 2.43 -5.62
CA ARG A 110 -10.75 1.40 -6.00
C ARG A 110 -10.24 0.00 -5.66
N CYS A 111 -9.01 -0.31 -6.04
CA CYS A 111 -8.46 -1.65 -5.82
C CYS A 111 -8.33 -1.95 -4.33
N LEU A 112 -7.87 -0.99 -3.54
CA LEU A 112 -7.72 -1.18 -2.10
C LEU A 112 -9.06 -1.27 -1.41
N GLU A 113 -10.02 -0.42 -1.74
CA GLU A 113 -11.34 -0.48 -1.14
C GLU A 113 -12.03 -1.81 -1.41
N ASN A 114 -11.99 -2.28 -2.65
CA ASN A 114 -12.59 -3.55 -3.01
C ASN A 114 -11.95 -4.71 -2.27
N TYR A 115 -10.63 -4.72 -2.20
CA TYR A 115 -9.90 -5.76 -1.48
C TYR A 115 -10.22 -5.75 0.02
N LEU A 116 -10.13 -4.58 0.64
CA LEU A 116 -10.34 -4.45 2.09
C LEU A 116 -11.79 -4.76 2.49
N ASN A 117 -12.76 -4.42 1.65
CA ASN A 117 -14.15 -4.79 1.89
C ASN A 117 -14.34 -6.30 1.96
N GLY A 118 -13.53 -7.06 1.24
CA GLY A 118 -13.62 -8.50 1.21
C GLY A 118 -12.91 -9.21 2.36
N VAL A 119 -11.92 -8.57 2.99
CA VAL A 119 -11.07 -9.24 3.99
C VAL A 119 -11.30 -8.78 5.43
N PHE A 120 -12.04 -7.70 5.64
CA PHE A 120 -12.37 -7.21 7.00
C PHE A 120 -13.63 -7.85 7.55
#